data_cb16527fc4ced6e511551dd31d99bb4e
#
_entry.id   cb16527fc4ced6e511551dd31d99bb4e
#
_cell.length_a   1.000
_cell.length_b   1.000
_cell.length_c   1.000
_cell.angle_alpha   90.00
_cell.angle_beta   90.00
_cell.angle_gamma   90.00
#
_symmetry.space_group_name_H-M   'P 1'
#
loop_
_entity.id
_entity.type
_entity.pdbx_description
1 polymer ?
#
loop_
_entity_poly.entity_id
_entity_poly.type
_entity_poly.pdbx_seq_one_letter_code
_entity_poly.pdbx_strand_id
1 'polypeptide(L)'
;MCSSCGLSNYSGAMLDLFTHAFFKGLLFPAAGAAIHSIGNGQNVPKVGGLNRVLPLSYIFALAGSLSLMGWPFYTGYYSKDIVIHTSFYTYLWSDSLFLWVGNIGILSTTSYSTKLLYLVFIKEAKANKTTSFKLKEGSKLTSLGLIILALASILIGYFSSEALVISSDLSFDSLYINKNNLNIIEAEYLIKPFAIQFIFTLWGLMLSLRASSFKNILHKLNFYGTSKFIFHKFYIDYCINIISTNFLKTSQYIVNFLDLNLLNFLGPRSFEKGSYHTNRFINLLYSGNFISYLLLNFIVISVGLILLTI
;
A
#
# COMPACT_ATOMS: atom_id res chain seq x y z
N MET A 1 2.79 13.91 0.02
CA MET A 1 2.07 13.98 -1.29
C MET A 1 0.66 14.57 -1.16
N CYS A 2 -0.34 13.90 -0.55
CA CYS A 2 -1.70 14.46 -0.48
C CYS A 2 -1.75 15.85 0.17
N SER A 3 -0.96 16.12 1.21
CA SER A 3 -0.83 17.42 1.82
C SER A 3 -0.25 18.48 0.88
N SER A 4 0.78 18.14 0.12
CA SER A 4 1.39 19.05 -0.87
C SER A 4 0.42 19.38 -1.99
N CYS A 5 -0.32 18.40 -2.50
CA CYS A 5 -1.37 18.63 -3.50
C CYS A 5 -2.49 19.50 -2.94
N GLY A 6 -2.89 19.30 -1.68
CA GLY A 6 -3.90 20.13 -1.01
C GLY A 6 -3.48 21.58 -0.83
N LEU A 7 -2.18 21.84 -0.68
CA LEU A 7 -1.57 23.16 -0.63
C LEU A 7 -1.21 23.72 -2.02
N SER A 8 -1.61 23.06 -3.11
CA SER A 8 -1.27 23.42 -4.50
C SER A 8 0.24 23.48 -4.77
N ASN A 9 1.05 22.76 -3.96
CA ASN A 9 2.50 22.63 -4.16
C ASN A 9 2.81 21.35 -4.92
N TYR A 10 2.58 21.36 -6.22
CA TYR A 10 2.77 20.17 -7.07
C TYR A 10 4.24 19.81 -7.29
N SER A 11 5.13 20.80 -7.33
CA SER A 11 6.59 20.58 -7.43
C SER A 11 7.11 19.86 -6.18
N GLY A 12 6.73 20.30 -5.00
CA GLY A 12 7.05 19.62 -3.75
C GLY A 12 6.44 18.22 -3.65
N ALA A 13 5.21 18.01 -4.17
CA ALA A 13 4.60 16.69 -4.24
C ALA A 13 5.37 15.74 -5.17
N MET A 14 5.84 16.24 -6.31
CA MET A 14 6.64 15.47 -7.27
C MET A 14 8.02 15.13 -6.72
N LEU A 15 8.66 16.09 -6.03
CA LEU A 15 9.91 15.87 -5.32
C LEU A 15 9.77 14.77 -4.26
N ASP A 16 8.70 14.81 -3.44
CA ASP A 16 8.46 13.80 -2.43
C ASP A 16 8.21 12.42 -3.05
N LEU A 17 7.50 12.33 -4.17
CA LEU A 17 7.29 11.09 -4.90
C LEU A 17 8.60 10.51 -5.42
N PHE A 18 9.43 11.35 -6.04
CA PHE A 18 10.70 10.94 -6.63
C PHE A 18 11.67 10.45 -5.56
N THR A 19 11.87 11.22 -4.50
CA THR A 19 12.78 10.87 -3.40
C THR A 19 12.29 9.63 -2.64
N HIS A 20 10.98 9.52 -2.43
CA HIS A 20 10.35 8.37 -1.77
C HIS A 20 10.65 7.04 -2.50
N ALA A 21 10.72 7.04 -3.83
CA ALA A 21 11.04 5.84 -4.60
C ALA A 21 12.42 5.27 -4.23
N PHE A 22 13.43 6.13 -4.04
CA PHE A 22 14.80 5.68 -3.74
C PHE A 22 14.93 5.10 -2.32
N PHE A 23 14.51 5.81 -1.29
CA PHE A 23 14.69 5.28 0.07
C PHE A 23 13.73 4.14 0.40
N LYS A 24 12.55 4.08 -0.20
CA LYS A 24 11.69 2.90 -0.10
C LYS A 24 12.24 1.74 -0.92
N GLY A 25 12.70 2.01 -2.14
CA GLY A 25 13.40 1.03 -2.96
C GLY A 25 14.64 0.43 -2.29
N LEU A 26 15.30 1.17 -1.38
CA LEU A 26 16.40 0.66 -0.55
C LEU A 26 15.90 -0.17 0.64
N LEU A 27 14.89 0.31 1.37
CA LEU A 27 14.42 -0.33 2.60
C LEU A 27 13.82 -1.71 2.36
N PHE A 28 13.02 -1.88 1.29
CA PHE A 28 12.37 -3.15 1.00
C PHE A 28 13.34 -4.28 0.65
N PRO A 29 14.29 -4.13 -0.27
CA PRO A 29 15.27 -5.17 -0.54
C PRO A 29 16.23 -5.42 0.63
N ALA A 30 16.60 -4.39 1.41
CA ALA A 30 17.40 -4.57 2.61
C ALA A 30 16.67 -5.43 3.65
N ALA A 31 15.38 -5.17 3.87
CA ALA A 31 14.54 -6.00 4.72
C ALA A 31 14.35 -7.42 4.13
N GLY A 32 14.17 -7.51 2.81
CA GLY A 32 14.08 -8.78 2.09
C GLY A 32 15.33 -9.65 2.25
N ALA A 33 16.52 -9.06 2.15
CA ALA A 33 17.79 -9.74 2.38
C ALA A 33 17.89 -10.29 3.82
N ALA A 34 17.47 -9.49 4.82
CA ALA A 34 17.42 -9.92 6.21
C ALA A 34 16.42 -11.07 6.42
N ILE A 35 15.21 -10.98 5.87
CA ILE A 35 14.17 -12.03 5.98
C ILE A 35 14.62 -13.32 5.30
N HIS A 36 15.21 -13.22 4.11
CA HIS A 36 15.69 -14.38 3.37
C HIS A 36 16.81 -15.11 4.14
N SER A 37 17.75 -14.36 4.72
CA SER A 37 18.84 -14.93 5.50
C SER A 37 18.35 -15.74 6.73
N ILE A 38 17.24 -15.33 7.36
CA ILE A 38 16.66 -15.99 8.55
C ILE A 38 15.78 -17.19 8.19
N GLY A 39 15.66 -17.54 6.90
CA GLY A 39 14.77 -18.63 6.45
C GLY A 39 13.30 -18.20 6.39
N ASN A 40 13.04 -17.02 5.84
CA ASN A 40 11.72 -16.41 5.64
C ASN A 40 10.92 -16.07 6.90
N GLY A 41 11.61 -15.98 8.05
CA GLY A 41 10.98 -15.56 9.29
C GLY A 41 10.65 -14.06 9.31
N GLN A 42 9.36 -13.68 9.26
CA GLN A 42 8.90 -12.28 9.26
C GLN A 42 8.56 -11.74 10.66
N ASN A 43 8.67 -12.55 11.70
CA ASN A 43 8.25 -12.16 13.03
C ASN A 43 9.35 -11.38 13.76
N VAL A 44 9.28 -10.04 13.70
CA VAL A 44 10.25 -9.10 14.28
C VAL A 44 10.61 -9.40 15.75
N PRO A 45 9.67 -9.69 16.68
CA PRO A 45 10.01 -10.01 18.07
C PRO A 45 10.88 -11.27 18.27
N LYS A 46 10.90 -12.19 17.31
CA LYS A 46 11.69 -13.42 17.36
C LYS A 46 13.08 -13.27 16.76
N VAL A 47 13.32 -12.17 16.07
CA VAL A 47 14.59 -11.81 15.44
C VAL A 47 15.36 -10.89 16.39
N GLY A 48 16.64 -10.69 16.19
CA GLY A 48 17.50 -9.76 16.93
C GLY A 48 18.96 -10.02 16.64
N GLY A 49 19.81 -9.03 16.90
CA GLY A 49 21.27 -9.14 16.82
C GLY A 49 21.84 -9.36 15.42
N LEU A 50 21.08 -8.99 14.36
CA LEU A 50 21.52 -9.20 12.99
C LEU A 50 22.67 -8.29 12.55
N ASN A 51 22.96 -7.20 13.27
CA ASN A 51 24.05 -6.28 12.94
C ASN A 51 25.43 -6.97 12.89
N ARG A 52 25.63 -8.01 13.70
CA ARG A 52 26.90 -8.75 13.77
C ARG A 52 27.05 -9.77 12.64
N VAL A 53 25.93 -10.25 12.11
CA VAL A 53 25.90 -11.34 11.10
C VAL A 53 25.67 -10.78 9.70
N LEU A 54 24.90 -9.71 9.60
CA LEU A 54 24.52 -9.05 8.34
C LEU A 54 24.85 -7.56 8.39
N PRO A 55 26.14 -7.17 8.47
CA PRO A 55 26.54 -5.78 8.62
C PRO A 55 26.17 -4.93 7.41
N LEU A 56 26.26 -5.43 6.17
CA LEU A 56 25.87 -4.67 4.97
C LEU A 56 24.35 -4.39 4.94
N SER A 57 23.54 -5.40 5.20
CA SER A 57 22.08 -5.23 5.28
C SER A 57 21.69 -4.23 6.36
N TYR A 58 22.41 -4.20 7.47
CA TYR A 58 22.22 -3.21 8.54
C TYR A 58 22.53 -1.78 8.07
N ILE A 59 23.65 -1.57 7.40
CA ILE A 59 24.05 -0.25 6.87
C ILE A 59 23.00 0.27 5.87
N PHE A 60 22.53 -0.58 4.97
CA PHE A 60 21.51 -0.19 3.99
C PHE A 60 20.16 0.13 4.64
N ALA A 61 19.74 -0.70 5.61
CA ALA A 61 18.53 -0.43 6.39
C ALA A 61 18.65 0.86 7.21
N LEU A 62 19.81 1.14 7.75
CA LEU A 62 20.11 2.36 8.51
C LEU A 62 20.07 3.58 7.59
N ALA A 63 20.74 3.57 6.44
CA ALA A 63 20.73 4.66 5.48
C ALA A 63 19.30 4.97 4.98
N GLY A 64 18.53 3.95 4.59
CA GLY A 64 17.15 4.11 4.16
C GLY A 64 16.22 4.60 5.27
N SER A 65 16.44 4.18 6.52
CA SER A 65 15.63 4.63 7.65
C SER A 65 15.95 6.07 8.06
N LEU A 66 17.21 6.49 8.01
CA LEU A 66 17.61 7.89 8.25
C LEU A 66 17.00 8.81 7.20
N SER A 67 17.02 8.40 5.93
CA SER A 67 16.33 9.11 4.85
C SER A 67 14.81 9.18 5.09
N LEU A 68 14.17 8.08 5.48
CA LEU A 68 12.74 8.04 5.80
C LEU A 68 12.36 8.95 6.98
N MET A 69 13.21 9.05 7.99
CA MET A 69 12.99 9.92 9.16
C MET A 69 13.08 11.40 8.79
N GLY A 70 13.76 11.75 7.69
CA GLY A 70 14.10 13.12 7.35
C GLY A 70 15.32 13.63 8.14
N TRP A 71 16.31 12.77 8.33
CA TRP A 71 17.55 13.17 8.98
C TRP A 71 18.32 14.16 8.09
N PRO A 72 18.94 15.24 8.65
CA PRO A 72 19.69 16.22 7.88
C PRO A 72 20.66 15.60 6.90
N PHE A 73 20.78 16.18 5.71
CA PHE A 73 21.63 15.74 4.58
C PHE A 73 21.20 14.46 3.86
N TYR A 74 20.11 13.81 4.28
CA TYR A 74 19.51 12.68 3.58
C TYR A 74 18.39 13.16 2.66
N THR A 75 18.10 12.37 1.63
CA THR A 75 17.10 12.69 0.59
C THR A 75 15.72 13.03 1.15
N GLY A 76 15.28 12.32 2.18
CA GLY A 76 13.97 12.57 2.82
C GLY A 76 13.89 13.87 3.61
N TYR A 77 15.01 14.46 3.98
CA TYR A 77 15.07 15.79 4.58
C TYR A 77 14.57 16.84 3.59
N TYR A 78 15.15 16.90 2.41
CA TYR A 78 14.81 17.90 1.40
C TYR A 78 13.35 17.86 0.96
N SER A 79 12.78 16.66 0.76
CA SER A 79 11.39 16.55 0.31
C SER A 79 10.37 16.83 1.42
N LYS A 80 10.60 16.31 2.62
CA LYS A 80 9.68 16.41 3.74
C LYS A 80 9.60 17.82 4.31
N ASP A 81 10.75 18.48 4.39
CA ASP A 81 10.84 19.83 4.91
C ASP A 81 10.12 20.81 4.01
N ILE A 82 10.29 20.74 2.69
CA ILE A 82 9.59 21.62 1.74
C ILE A 82 8.07 21.50 1.91
N VAL A 83 7.53 20.29 2.08
CA VAL A 83 6.09 20.08 2.26
C VAL A 83 5.57 20.73 3.55
N ILE A 84 6.34 20.67 4.63
CA ILE A 84 5.93 21.23 5.91
C ILE A 84 6.17 22.75 5.93
N HIS A 85 7.24 23.22 5.28
CA HIS A 85 7.48 24.65 5.13
C HIS A 85 6.37 25.34 4.34
N THR A 86 5.87 24.76 3.26
CA THR A 86 4.74 25.32 2.51
C THR A 86 3.51 25.46 3.37
N SER A 87 3.21 24.52 4.24
CA SER A 87 2.08 24.64 5.16
C SER A 87 2.26 25.70 6.23
N PHE A 88 3.46 26.15 6.51
CA PHE A 88 3.73 27.22 7.47
C PHE A 88 3.47 28.63 6.88
N TYR A 89 3.63 28.76 5.55
CA TYR A 89 3.46 30.05 4.86
C TYR A 89 2.06 30.34 4.37
N THR A 90 1.22 29.35 4.28
CA THR A 90 -0.17 29.52 3.95
C THR A 90 -0.95 29.85 5.22
N TYR A 91 -1.52 31.07 5.28
CA TYR A 91 -2.15 31.64 6.49
C TYR A 91 -3.59 31.17 6.74
N LEU A 92 -4.03 30.08 6.12
CA LEU A 92 -5.37 29.53 6.29
C LEU A 92 -5.43 28.63 7.54
N TRP A 93 -6.59 28.56 8.19
CA TRP A 93 -6.81 27.69 9.36
C TRP A 93 -6.55 26.20 9.06
N SER A 94 -6.85 25.77 7.82
CA SER A 94 -6.54 24.42 7.33
C SER A 94 -5.04 24.11 7.38
N ASP A 95 -4.21 25.09 7.13
CA ASP A 95 -2.77 24.94 6.97
C ASP A 95 -2.07 24.74 8.31
N SER A 96 -2.58 25.37 9.36
CA SER A 96 -2.11 25.12 10.73
C SER A 96 -2.38 23.67 11.17
N LEU A 97 -3.52 23.09 10.79
CA LEU A 97 -3.82 21.68 11.02
C LEU A 97 -2.86 20.77 10.25
N PHE A 98 -2.57 21.08 8.98
CA PHE A 98 -1.59 20.32 8.18
C PHE A 98 -0.20 20.34 8.78
N LEU A 99 0.22 21.49 9.33
CA LEU A 99 1.51 21.61 10.02
C LEU A 99 1.57 20.69 11.24
N TRP A 100 0.55 20.69 12.09
CA TRP A 100 0.51 19.81 13.27
C TRP A 100 0.44 18.34 12.89
N VAL A 101 -0.41 17.98 11.93
CA VAL A 101 -0.53 16.61 11.44
C VAL A 101 0.78 16.16 10.80
N GLY A 102 1.47 17.01 10.02
CA GLY A 102 2.78 16.75 9.45
C GLY A 102 3.83 16.45 10.52
N ASN A 103 3.92 17.27 11.56
CA ASN A 103 4.87 17.09 12.66
C ASN A 103 4.57 15.83 13.49
N ILE A 104 3.30 15.50 13.76
CA ILE A 104 2.91 14.23 14.39
C ILE A 104 3.26 13.04 13.48
N GLY A 105 3.11 13.22 12.17
CA GLY A 105 3.56 12.26 11.16
C GLY A 105 5.06 11.98 11.24
N ILE A 106 5.89 13.02 11.39
CA ILE A 106 7.34 12.87 11.58
C ILE A 106 7.65 12.10 12.85
N LEU A 107 7.03 12.46 13.96
CA LEU A 107 7.21 11.76 15.23
C LEU A 107 6.84 10.28 15.13
N SER A 108 5.75 9.96 14.45
CA SER A 108 5.32 8.57 14.23
C SER A 108 6.30 7.81 13.35
N THR A 109 6.75 8.40 12.23
CA THR A 109 7.69 7.76 11.30
C THR A 109 9.05 7.51 11.96
N THR A 110 9.57 8.44 12.72
CA THR A 110 10.83 8.27 13.45
C THR A 110 10.70 7.21 14.54
N SER A 111 9.61 7.18 15.28
CA SER A 111 9.41 6.21 16.36
C SER A 111 9.30 4.77 15.85
N TYR A 112 8.55 4.49 14.78
CA TYR A 112 8.44 3.12 14.29
C TYR A 112 9.69 2.65 13.54
N SER A 113 10.35 3.51 12.77
CA SER A 113 11.55 3.13 12.02
C SER A 113 12.73 2.84 12.93
N THR A 114 12.94 3.66 13.96
CA THR A 114 13.98 3.39 14.98
C THR A 114 13.67 2.14 15.79
N LYS A 115 12.41 1.92 16.17
CA LYS A 115 12.00 0.70 16.88
C LYS A 115 12.24 -0.54 16.03
N LEU A 116 11.98 -0.49 14.73
CA LEU A 116 12.23 -1.58 13.81
C LEU A 116 13.73 -1.89 13.70
N LEU A 117 14.56 -0.87 13.47
CA LEU A 117 16.01 -1.03 13.44
C LEU A 117 16.55 -1.62 14.74
N TYR A 118 16.11 -1.09 15.89
CA TYR A 118 16.53 -1.56 17.18
C TYR A 118 16.18 -3.04 17.40
N LEU A 119 14.93 -3.43 17.12
CA LEU A 119 14.45 -4.79 17.37
C LEU A 119 15.10 -5.83 16.45
N VAL A 120 15.36 -5.48 15.19
CA VAL A 120 15.88 -6.42 14.19
C VAL A 120 17.40 -6.54 14.28
N PHE A 121 18.10 -5.41 14.41
CA PHE A 121 19.55 -5.39 14.27
C PHE A 121 20.31 -5.28 15.59
N ILE A 122 19.84 -4.45 16.53
CA ILE A 122 20.62 -4.05 17.71
C ILE A 122 20.30 -4.92 18.93
N LYS A 123 19.01 -5.21 19.14
CA LYS A 123 18.56 -5.99 20.31
C LYS A 123 19.20 -7.37 20.31
N GLU A 124 19.44 -7.92 21.50
CA GLU A 124 19.97 -9.27 21.66
C GLU A 124 19.19 -10.33 20.87
N ALA A 125 19.92 -11.24 20.25
CA ALA A 125 19.36 -12.30 19.45
C ALA A 125 18.52 -13.25 20.31
N LYS A 126 17.25 -13.43 19.94
CA LYS A 126 16.37 -14.45 20.53
C LYS A 126 16.39 -15.76 19.75
N ALA A 127 17.02 -15.77 18.58
CA ALA A 127 17.17 -16.96 17.76
C ALA A 127 18.19 -17.92 18.38
N ASN A 128 17.99 -19.23 18.18
CA ASN A 128 18.94 -20.24 18.63
C ASN A 128 20.32 -19.99 17.99
N LYS A 129 21.40 -20.15 18.79
CA LYS A 129 22.79 -19.96 18.33
C LYS A 129 23.10 -20.76 17.06
N THR A 130 22.55 -21.96 16.91
CA THR A 130 22.75 -22.81 15.75
C THR A 130 22.17 -22.24 14.44
N THR A 131 21.09 -21.44 14.51
CA THR A 131 20.53 -20.78 13.33
C THR A 131 21.32 -19.54 12.95
N SER A 132 21.87 -18.80 13.91
CA SER A 132 22.64 -17.58 13.65
C SER A 132 23.96 -17.85 12.89
N PHE A 133 24.62 -19.00 13.10
CA PHE A 133 25.85 -19.36 12.37
C PHE A 133 25.65 -19.72 10.88
N LYS A 134 24.43 -20.03 10.45
CA LYS A 134 24.09 -20.35 9.05
C LYS A 134 23.70 -19.13 8.22
N LEU A 135 23.56 -17.98 8.84
CA LEU A 135 23.14 -16.77 8.17
C LEU A 135 24.28 -16.22 7.29
N LYS A 136 24.01 -16.00 6.02
CA LYS A 136 24.96 -15.40 5.08
C LYS A 136 24.33 -14.14 4.48
N GLU A 137 25.16 -13.16 4.20
CA GLU A 137 24.74 -11.99 3.42
C GLU A 137 24.34 -12.42 2.00
N GLY A 138 23.51 -11.60 1.35
CA GLY A 138 23.08 -11.81 -0.02
C GLY A 138 24.24 -11.87 -1.01
N SER A 139 23.94 -12.21 -2.25
CA SER A 139 24.95 -12.27 -3.31
C SER A 139 25.62 -10.91 -3.55
N LYS A 140 26.83 -10.91 -4.09
CA LYS A 140 27.55 -9.65 -4.45
C LYS A 140 26.73 -8.77 -5.41
N LEU A 141 25.93 -9.38 -6.27
CA LEU A 141 25.09 -8.65 -7.22
C LEU A 141 23.96 -7.91 -6.52
N THR A 142 23.31 -8.54 -5.51
CA THR A 142 22.27 -7.87 -4.72
C THR A 142 22.84 -6.73 -3.89
N SER A 143 24.02 -6.90 -3.31
CA SER A 143 24.69 -5.85 -2.54
C SER A 143 25.07 -4.65 -3.40
N LEU A 144 25.47 -4.87 -4.65
CA LEU A 144 25.80 -3.80 -5.58
C LEU A 144 24.57 -2.94 -5.91
N GLY A 145 23.42 -3.55 -6.17
CA GLY A 145 22.16 -2.82 -6.36
C GLY A 145 21.77 -1.98 -5.14
N LEU A 146 21.95 -2.54 -3.93
CA LEU A 146 21.68 -1.83 -2.68
C LEU A 146 22.65 -0.67 -2.44
N ILE A 147 23.92 -0.77 -2.84
CA ILE A 147 24.91 0.33 -2.76
C ILE A 147 24.44 1.50 -3.63
N ILE A 148 24.04 1.24 -4.88
CA ILE A 148 23.57 2.30 -5.79
C ILE A 148 22.35 3.00 -5.20
N LEU A 149 21.37 2.26 -4.68
CA LEU A 149 20.19 2.84 -4.05
C LEU A 149 20.53 3.60 -2.76
N ALA A 150 21.52 3.13 -1.99
CA ALA A 150 21.97 3.81 -0.77
C ALA A 150 22.63 5.15 -1.10
N LEU A 151 23.51 5.20 -2.11
CA LEU A 151 24.10 6.45 -2.59
C LEU A 151 23.03 7.40 -3.12
N ALA A 152 22.07 6.89 -3.89
CA ALA A 152 20.93 7.64 -4.36
C ALA A 152 20.09 8.23 -3.22
N SER A 153 19.84 7.45 -2.15
CA SER A 153 19.08 7.90 -0.99
C SER A 153 19.78 8.98 -0.14
N ILE A 154 21.05 9.23 -0.39
CA ILE A 154 21.82 10.31 0.26
C ILE A 154 21.91 11.53 -0.66
N LEU A 155 22.27 11.35 -1.93
CA LEU A 155 22.66 12.44 -2.83
C LEU A 155 21.49 13.02 -3.63
N ILE A 156 20.56 12.21 -4.09
CA ILE A 156 19.50 12.64 -5.03
C ILE A 156 18.62 13.74 -4.44
N GLY A 157 18.40 13.77 -3.13
CA GLY A 157 17.58 14.81 -2.51
C GLY A 157 18.09 16.21 -2.76
N TYR A 158 19.38 16.41 -2.61
CA TYR A 158 20.02 17.70 -2.87
C TYR A 158 19.87 18.11 -4.34
N PHE A 159 20.30 17.27 -5.27
CA PHE A 159 20.23 17.58 -6.70
C PHE A 159 18.81 17.75 -7.22
N SER A 160 17.88 16.93 -6.75
CA SER A 160 16.50 17.02 -7.20
C SER A 160 15.74 18.21 -6.62
N SER A 161 16.08 18.67 -5.40
CA SER A 161 15.49 19.87 -4.83
C SER A 161 15.87 21.12 -5.62
N GLU A 162 17.14 21.25 -6.01
CA GLU A 162 17.58 22.33 -6.90
C GLU A 162 16.86 22.28 -8.24
N ALA A 163 16.79 21.10 -8.86
CA ALA A 163 16.20 20.94 -10.20
C ALA A 163 14.67 21.15 -10.24
N LEU A 164 13.94 20.67 -9.23
CA LEU A 164 12.47 20.65 -9.25
C LEU A 164 11.81 21.83 -8.52
N VAL A 165 12.52 22.46 -7.58
CA VAL A 165 11.94 23.49 -6.72
C VAL A 165 12.60 24.85 -6.93
N ILE A 166 13.92 24.90 -7.02
CA ILE A 166 14.68 26.16 -7.04
C ILE A 166 14.85 26.67 -8.46
N SER A 167 15.22 25.81 -9.44
CA SER A 167 15.38 26.21 -10.83
C SER A 167 14.04 26.23 -11.55
N SER A 168 13.47 27.44 -11.68
CA SER A 168 12.24 27.65 -12.45
C SER A 168 12.34 27.22 -13.92
N ASP A 169 13.55 27.11 -14.47
CA ASP A 169 13.81 26.78 -15.88
C ASP A 169 13.58 25.30 -16.22
N LEU A 170 13.69 24.40 -15.24
CA LEU A 170 13.39 22.97 -15.39
C LEU A 170 12.01 22.59 -14.87
N SER A 171 11.36 23.47 -14.10
CA SER A 171 9.98 23.30 -13.69
C SER A 171 9.09 23.54 -14.91
N PHE A 172 8.96 22.50 -15.66
CA PHE A 172 8.06 22.27 -16.75
C PHE A 172 6.90 23.28 -16.82
N ASP A 173 6.69 23.92 -17.93
CA ASP A 173 5.48 24.67 -18.30
C ASP A 173 4.18 23.87 -18.05
N SER A 174 4.31 22.56 -17.82
CA SER A 174 3.22 21.63 -17.51
C SER A 174 2.79 21.61 -16.03
N LEU A 175 3.60 22.12 -15.08
CA LEU A 175 3.23 22.17 -13.68
C LEU A 175 2.74 23.58 -13.32
N TYR A 176 1.44 23.68 -13.01
CA TYR A 176 0.85 24.91 -12.51
C TYR A 176 1.55 25.34 -11.22
N ILE A 177 2.34 26.40 -11.27
CA ILE A 177 2.97 26.99 -10.10
C ILE A 177 2.06 28.13 -9.62
N ASN A 178 1.49 27.95 -8.45
CA ASN A 178 0.74 29.04 -7.83
C ASN A 178 1.74 30.17 -7.45
N LYS A 179 1.46 31.41 -7.85
CA LYS A 179 2.34 32.56 -7.56
C LYS A 179 2.65 32.74 -6.07
N ASN A 180 1.78 32.27 -5.18
CA ASN A 180 2.00 32.28 -3.74
C ASN A 180 3.09 31.30 -3.28
N ASN A 181 3.46 30.32 -4.12
CA ASN A 181 4.53 29.36 -3.82
C ASN A 181 5.95 29.90 -4.16
N LEU A 182 6.05 31.04 -4.84
CA LEU A 182 7.35 31.70 -5.07
C LEU A 182 8.02 32.14 -3.75
N ASN A 183 7.24 32.33 -2.69
CA ASN A 183 7.77 32.63 -1.35
C ASN A 183 8.42 31.40 -0.68
N ILE A 184 8.38 30.22 -1.31
CA ILE A 184 9.01 29.00 -0.79
C ILE A 184 10.52 29.15 -0.73
N ILE A 185 11.11 29.87 -1.69
CA ILE A 185 12.56 30.11 -1.75
C ILE A 185 13.00 30.94 -0.55
N GLU A 186 12.20 31.95 -0.14
CA GLU A 186 12.46 32.71 1.09
C GLU A 186 12.23 31.87 2.35
N ALA A 187 11.39 30.85 2.26
CA ALA A 187 11.05 29.93 3.35
C ALA A 187 12.20 28.99 3.74
N GLU A 188 13.06 28.61 2.81
CA GLU A 188 14.22 27.74 3.10
C GLU A 188 15.20 28.40 4.09
N TYR A 189 15.23 29.72 4.17
CA TYR A 189 16.15 30.45 5.06
C TYR A 189 15.61 30.61 6.50
N LEU A 190 14.40 30.13 6.81
CA LEU A 190 13.84 30.29 8.15
C LEU A 190 14.19 29.09 9.05
N ILE A 191 15.03 29.36 10.02
CA ILE A 191 15.52 28.39 11.03
C ILE A 191 14.38 27.81 11.89
N LYS A 192 13.27 28.54 12.06
CA LYS A 192 12.16 28.16 12.98
C LYS A 192 11.46 26.83 12.64
N PRO A 193 10.94 26.60 11.41
CA PRO A 193 10.28 25.34 11.10
C PRO A 193 11.24 24.14 11.14
N PHE A 194 12.50 24.31 10.73
CA PHE A 194 13.54 23.31 10.85
C PHE A 194 13.77 22.86 12.30
N ALA A 195 13.88 23.81 13.23
CA ALA A 195 14.10 23.48 14.63
C ALA A 195 12.93 22.65 15.19
N ILE A 196 11.68 22.99 14.82
CA ILE A 196 10.50 22.26 15.26
C ILE A 196 10.54 20.82 14.74
N GLN A 197 10.80 20.61 13.46
CA GLN A 197 10.89 19.27 12.86
C GLN A 197 11.99 18.43 13.49
N PHE A 198 13.16 19.01 13.70
CA PHE A 198 14.29 18.34 14.35
C PHE A 198 13.96 17.93 15.78
N ILE A 199 13.26 18.78 16.54
CA ILE A 199 12.77 18.44 17.88
C ILE A 199 11.81 17.23 17.82
N PHE A 200 10.87 17.20 16.88
CA PHE A 200 9.94 16.09 16.71
C PHE A 200 10.67 14.79 16.29
N THR A 201 11.70 14.86 15.45
CA THR A 201 12.52 13.70 15.11
C THR A 201 13.28 13.16 16.33
N LEU A 202 13.92 14.02 17.10
CA LEU A 202 14.60 13.63 18.36
C LEU A 202 13.62 13.05 19.38
N TRP A 203 12.44 13.62 19.50
CA TRP A 203 11.43 13.11 20.42
C TRP A 203 10.92 11.73 20.00
N GLY A 204 10.72 11.49 18.70
CA GLY A 204 10.39 10.17 18.16
C GLY A 204 11.46 9.12 18.46
N LEU A 205 12.75 9.48 18.33
CA LEU A 205 13.88 8.63 18.74
C LEU A 205 13.81 8.27 20.22
N MET A 206 13.63 9.25 21.09
CA MET A 206 13.53 9.05 22.54
C MET A 206 12.35 8.16 22.94
N LEU A 207 11.17 8.38 22.31
CA LEU A 207 10.00 7.54 22.55
C LEU A 207 10.25 6.09 22.17
N SER A 208 10.92 5.83 21.05
CA SER A 208 11.21 4.46 20.60
C SER A 208 12.14 3.71 21.54
N LEU A 209 13.16 4.38 22.04
CA LEU A 209 14.14 3.80 22.99
C LEU A 209 13.49 3.52 24.35
N ARG A 210 12.58 4.39 24.80
CA ARG A 210 11.86 4.23 26.09
C ARG A 210 10.60 3.36 25.98
N ALA A 211 10.21 2.89 24.79
CA ALA A 211 8.98 2.11 24.60
C ALA A 211 8.93 0.82 25.46
N SER A 212 10.06 0.22 25.79
CA SER A 212 10.13 -0.93 26.69
C SER A 212 9.77 -0.56 28.14
N SER A 213 10.20 0.60 28.61
CA SER A 213 9.90 1.13 29.95
C SER A 213 8.43 1.59 30.04
N PHE A 214 7.90 2.16 28.97
CA PHE A 214 6.51 2.59 28.88
C PHE A 214 5.51 1.43 28.99
N LYS A 215 5.87 0.25 28.49
CA LYS A 215 5.04 -0.94 28.62
C LYS A 215 4.78 -1.31 30.07
N ASN A 216 5.78 -1.16 30.94
CA ASN A 216 5.65 -1.44 32.37
C ASN A 216 4.79 -0.39 33.09
N ILE A 217 4.85 0.87 32.66
CA ILE A 217 4.04 1.97 33.21
C ILE A 217 2.58 1.82 32.81
N LEU A 218 2.29 1.51 31.53
CA LEU A 218 0.93 1.27 31.03
C LEU A 218 0.27 0.07 31.70
N HIS A 219 1.06 -0.97 32.00
CA HIS A 219 0.58 -2.14 32.74
C HIS A 219 0.23 -1.79 34.20
N LYS A 220 0.98 -0.89 34.83
CA LYS A 220 0.70 -0.38 36.18
C LYS A 220 -0.52 0.53 36.26
N LEU A 221 -0.82 1.27 35.18
CA LEU A 221 -1.92 2.22 35.12
C LEU A 221 -3.29 1.58 34.76
N ASN A 222 -3.37 0.25 34.73
CA ASN A 222 -4.59 -0.51 34.49
C ASN A 222 -5.36 -0.15 33.18
N PHE A 223 -4.66 0.41 32.18
CA PHE A 223 -5.20 0.69 30.84
C PHE A 223 -5.37 -0.58 29.99
N TYR A 224 -5.90 -1.64 30.62
CA TYR A 224 -6.02 -2.96 29.98
C TYR A 224 -6.93 -2.92 28.74
N GLY A 225 -8.01 -2.15 28.78
CA GLY A 225 -8.94 -2.00 27.66
C GLY A 225 -8.33 -1.32 26.45
N THR A 226 -7.66 -0.19 26.65
CA THR A 226 -7.01 0.59 25.57
C THR A 226 -5.80 -0.14 25.01
N SER A 227 -5.01 -0.81 25.84
CA SER A 227 -3.87 -1.60 25.38
C SER A 227 -4.32 -2.80 24.53
N LYS A 228 -5.43 -3.47 24.89
CA LYS A 228 -6.03 -4.54 24.10
C LYS A 228 -6.53 -4.05 22.75
N PHE A 229 -7.20 -2.89 22.73
CA PHE A 229 -7.69 -2.25 21.50
C PHE A 229 -6.54 -1.91 20.54
N ILE A 230 -5.46 -1.33 21.04
CA ILE A 230 -4.27 -1.02 20.25
C ILE A 230 -3.56 -2.30 19.79
N PHE A 231 -3.45 -3.33 20.66
CA PHE A 231 -2.83 -4.61 20.31
C PHE A 231 -3.56 -5.34 19.18
N HIS A 232 -4.88 -5.25 19.14
CA HIS A 232 -5.71 -5.79 18.06
C HIS A 232 -5.83 -4.84 16.85
N LYS A 233 -4.92 -3.86 16.70
CA LYS A 233 -4.85 -2.93 15.57
C LYS A 233 -6.19 -2.21 15.34
N PHE A 234 -6.80 -1.70 16.43
CA PHE A 234 -8.09 -1.02 16.40
C PHE A 234 -9.25 -1.86 15.84
N TYR A 235 -9.11 -3.18 15.82
CA TYR A 235 -10.04 -4.13 15.18
C TYR A 235 -10.32 -3.86 13.69
N ILE A 236 -9.45 -3.13 12.99
CA ILE A 236 -9.61 -2.80 11.56
C ILE A 236 -9.66 -4.08 10.73
N ASP A 237 -8.73 -5.02 10.95
CA ASP A 237 -8.71 -6.31 10.24
C ASP A 237 -10.03 -7.10 10.44
N TYR A 238 -10.62 -7.01 11.63
CA TYR A 238 -11.91 -7.65 11.94
C TYR A 238 -13.07 -7.00 11.17
N CYS A 239 -13.12 -5.66 11.14
CA CYS A 239 -14.13 -4.93 10.37
C CYS A 239 -14.02 -5.21 8.86
N ILE A 240 -12.79 -5.22 8.32
CA ILE A 240 -12.55 -5.54 6.91
C ILE A 240 -13.03 -6.97 6.59
N ASN A 241 -12.74 -7.93 7.47
CA ASN A 241 -13.19 -9.32 7.29
C ASN A 241 -14.71 -9.44 7.31
N ILE A 242 -15.42 -8.72 8.19
CA ILE A 242 -16.90 -8.72 8.20
C ILE A 242 -17.44 -8.14 6.91
N ILE A 243 -16.91 -7.01 6.46
CA ILE A 243 -17.35 -6.36 5.21
C ILE A 243 -17.12 -7.30 4.02
N SER A 244 -15.92 -7.88 3.90
CA SER A 244 -15.58 -8.78 2.80
C SER A 244 -16.42 -10.07 2.80
N THR A 245 -16.66 -10.66 3.97
CA THR A 245 -17.52 -11.88 4.07
C THR A 245 -18.97 -11.58 3.73
N ASN A 246 -19.50 -10.43 4.14
CA ASN A 246 -20.86 -10.01 3.77
C ASN A 246 -20.96 -9.73 2.27
N PHE A 247 -19.96 -9.07 1.69
CA PHE A 247 -19.89 -8.86 0.25
C PHE A 247 -19.86 -10.18 -0.54
N LEU A 248 -19.05 -11.15 -0.10
CA LEU A 248 -19.02 -12.48 -0.72
C LEU A 248 -20.36 -13.23 -0.62
N LYS A 249 -21.05 -13.12 0.52
CA LYS A 249 -22.39 -13.73 0.68
C LYS A 249 -23.43 -13.07 -0.26
N THR A 250 -23.40 -11.75 -0.38
CA THR A 250 -24.32 -11.06 -1.30
C THR A 250 -24.00 -11.38 -2.76
N SER A 251 -22.72 -11.44 -3.14
CA SER A 251 -22.32 -11.83 -4.51
C SER A 251 -22.70 -13.30 -4.81
N GLN A 252 -22.55 -14.22 -3.84
CA GLN A 252 -23.00 -15.59 -3.99
C GLN A 252 -24.53 -15.69 -4.19
N TYR A 253 -25.29 -14.87 -3.48
CA TYR A 253 -26.73 -14.80 -3.68
C TYR A 253 -27.10 -14.30 -5.08
N ILE A 254 -26.42 -13.27 -5.57
CA ILE A 254 -26.61 -12.71 -6.90
C ILE A 254 -26.27 -13.75 -7.99
N VAL A 255 -25.12 -14.43 -7.87
CA VAL A 255 -24.73 -15.51 -8.80
C VAL A 255 -25.77 -16.64 -8.80
N ASN A 256 -26.20 -17.09 -7.64
CA ASN A 256 -27.21 -18.16 -7.54
C ASN A 256 -28.55 -17.73 -8.19
N PHE A 257 -28.99 -16.50 -7.96
CA PHE A 257 -30.25 -16.02 -8.49
C PHE A 257 -30.18 -15.67 -9.98
N LEU A 258 -29.18 -14.87 -10.37
CA LEU A 258 -29.08 -14.41 -11.77
C LEU A 258 -28.48 -15.48 -12.69
N ASP A 259 -27.30 -16.00 -12.37
CA ASP A 259 -26.58 -16.91 -13.27
C ASP A 259 -27.17 -18.31 -13.26
N LEU A 260 -27.32 -18.91 -12.09
CA LEU A 260 -27.75 -20.31 -12.01
C LEU A 260 -29.25 -20.52 -12.24
N ASN A 261 -30.09 -19.57 -11.85
CA ASN A 261 -31.53 -19.70 -12.05
C ASN A 261 -32.02 -18.97 -13.29
N LEU A 262 -31.81 -17.66 -13.38
CA LEU A 262 -32.44 -16.83 -14.40
C LEU A 262 -31.77 -16.97 -15.78
N LEU A 263 -30.45 -16.81 -15.85
CA LEU A 263 -29.73 -16.93 -17.12
C LEU A 263 -29.70 -18.38 -17.64
N ASN A 264 -29.54 -19.37 -16.76
CA ASN A 264 -29.61 -20.77 -17.16
C ASN A 264 -31.03 -21.16 -17.62
N PHE A 265 -32.07 -20.60 -16.99
CA PHE A 265 -33.44 -20.85 -17.41
C PHE A 265 -33.75 -20.21 -18.77
N LEU A 266 -33.34 -18.96 -18.99
CA LEU A 266 -33.56 -18.24 -20.26
C LEU A 266 -32.62 -18.68 -21.39
N GLY A 267 -31.48 -19.25 -21.07
CA GLY A 267 -30.42 -19.63 -22.03
C GLY A 267 -30.31 -21.13 -22.26
N PRO A 268 -29.13 -21.73 -22.01
CA PRO A 268 -28.79 -23.07 -22.46
C PRO A 268 -29.75 -24.15 -21.95
N ARG A 269 -30.20 -24.06 -20.71
CA ARG A 269 -31.02 -25.06 -20.06
C ARG A 269 -32.47 -25.12 -20.57
N SER A 270 -33.04 -23.96 -20.92
CA SER A 270 -34.36 -23.92 -21.53
C SER A 270 -34.31 -24.40 -22.98
N PHE A 271 -33.23 -24.05 -23.71
CA PHE A 271 -33.02 -24.52 -25.04
C PHE A 271 -32.79 -26.04 -25.10
N GLU A 272 -32.01 -26.58 -24.19
CA GLU A 272 -31.82 -28.03 -24.04
C GLU A 272 -33.14 -28.75 -23.73
N LYS A 273 -33.89 -28.27 -22.74
CA LYS A 273 -35.21 -28.85 -22.45
C LYS A 273 -36.21 -28.69 -23.57
N GLY A 274 -36.22 -27.52 -24.21
CA GLY A 274 -37.07 -27.25 -25.38
C GLY A 274 -36.74 -28.21 -26.52
N SER A 275 -35.47 -28.35 -26.87
CA SER A 275 -35.02 -29.28 -27.93
C SER A 275 -35.32 -30.75 -27.60
N TYR A 276 -35.17 -31.14 -26.31
CA TYR A 276 -35.56 -32.48 -25.89
C TYR A 276 -37.06 -32.74 -26.02
N HIS A 277 -37.92 -31.81 -25.64
CA HIS A 277 -39.36 -31.94 -25.79
C HIS A 277 -39.80 -31.93 -27.26
N THR A 278 -39.23 -31.06 -28.08
CA THR A 278 -39.49 -31.02 -29.52
C THR A 278 -39.03 -32.31 -30.20
N ASN A 279 -37.84 -32.83 -29.84
CA ASN A 279 -37.34 -34.09 -30.39
C ASN A 279 -38.23 -35.28 -29.97
N ARG A 280 -38.68 -35.30 -28.72
CA ARG A 280 -39.61 -36.34 -28.24
C ARG A 280 -40.98 -36.26 -28.97
N PHE A 281 -41.46 -35.05 -29.23
CA PHE A 281 -42.69 -34.85 -30.02
C PHE A 281 -42.53 -35.28 -31.47
N ILE A 282 -41.41 -34.93 -32.07
CA ILE A 282 -41.07 -35.35 -33.44
C ILE A 282 -40.95 -36.89 -33.51
N ASN A 283 -40.31 -37.54 -32.52
CA ASN A 283 -40.18 -38.99 -32.49
C ASN A 283 -41.53 -39.70 -32.28
N LEU A 284 -42.49 -39.11 -31.61
CA LEU A 284 -43.85 -39.63 -31.55
C LEU A 284 -44.58 -39.55 -32.90
N LEU A 285 -44.29 -38.53 -33.71
CA LEU A 285 -44.80 -38.39 -35.05
C LEU A 285 -44.09 -39.32 -36.04
N TYR A 286 -42.86 -39.73 -35.74
CA TYR A 286 -42.01 -40.63 -36.54
C TYR A 286 -42.34 -42.12 -36.19
N SER A 287 -43.56 -42.53 -36.54
CA SER A 287 -44.08 -43.87 -36.25
C SER A 287 -43.61 -44.93 -37.28
N GLY A 288 -42.86 -44.53 -38.31
CA GLY A 288 -42.41 -45.44 -39.37
C GLY A 288 -43.53 -45.89 -40.34
N ASN A 289 -44.78 -45.56 -40.07
CA ASN A 289 -45.90 -45.89 -40.92
C ASN A 289 -46.16 -44.83 -41.97
N PHE A 290 -46.22 -45.23 -43.24
CA PHE A 290 -46.48 -44.32 -44.36
C PHE A 290 -47.77 -43.49 -44.23
N ILE A 291 -48.82 -44.10 -43.63
CA ILE A 291 -50.12 -43.48 -43.38
C ILE A 291 -50.03 -42.30 -42.40
N SER A 292 -49.17 -42.37 -41.39
CA SER A 292 -48.99 -41.26 -40.42
C SER A 292 -48.33 -40.04 -41.09
N TYR A 293 -47.46 -40.23 -42.03
CA TYR A 293 -46.81 -39.15 -42.80
C TYR A 293 -47.82 -38.46 -43.74
N LEU A 294 -48.68 -39.24 -44.39
CA LEU A 294 -49.76 -38.68 -45.22
C LEU A 294 -50.72 -37.83 -44.39
N LEU A 295 -51.14 -38.32 -43.24
CA LEU A 295 -52.02 -37.60 -42.33
C LEU A 295 -51.38 -36.30 -41.83
N LEU A 296 -50.09 -36.36 -41.48
CA LEU A 296 -49.39 -35.16 -41.02
C LEU A 296 -49.24 -34.12 -42.10
N ASN A 297 -48.93 -34.51 -43.34
CA ASN A 297 -48.93 -33.57 -44.49
C ASN A 297 -50.28 -32.98 -44.77
N PHE A 298 -51.34 -33.76 -44.65
CA PHE A 298 -52.72 -33.28 -44.82
C PHE A 298 -53.08 -32.19 -43.79
N ILE A 299 -52.71 -32.43 -42.52
CA ILE A 299 -52.94 -31.48 -41.42
C ILE A 299 -52.13 -30.18 -41.67
N VAL A 300 -50.88 -30.28 -42.04
CA VAL A 300 -50.02 -29.09 -42.30
C VAL A 300 -50.58 -28.28 -43.49
N ILE A 301 -50.98 -28.93 -44.53
CA ILE A 301 -51.59 -28.23 -45.71
C ILE A 301 -52.93 -27.58 -45.32
N SER A 302 -53.76 -28.26 -44.58
CA SER A 302 -55.08 -27.71 -44.17
C SER A 302 -54.90 -26.50 -43.21
N VAL A 303 -53.96 -26.56 -42.26
CA VAL A 303 -53.66 -25.42 -41.37
C VAL A 303 -53.03 -24.27 -42.17
N GLY A 304 -52.15 -24.54 -43.12
CA GLY A 304 -51.56 -23.54 -44.00
C GLY A 304 -52.60 -22.83 -44.87
N LEU A 305 -53.61 -23.55 -45.42
CA LEU A 305 -54.72 -22.98 -46.15
C LEU A 305 -55.64 -22.11 -45.29
N ILE A 306 -55.91 -22.51 -44.05
CA ILE A 306 -56.68 -21.72 -43.08
C ILE A 306 -55.95 -20.42 -42.73
N LEU A 307 -54.63 -20.47 -42.54
CA LEU A 307 -53.84 -19.27 -42.27
C LEU A 307 -53.72 -18.32 -43.47
N LEU A 308 -53.88 -18.80 -44.67
CA LEU A 308 -53.92 -17.98 -45.90
C LEU A 308 -55.30 -17.36 -46.20
N THR A 309 -56.36 -17.87 -45.57
CA THR A 309 -57.70 -17.37 -45.68
C THR A 309 -58.15 -16.36 -44.61
N ILE A 310 -57.33 -16.21 -43.58
CA ILE A 310 -57.41 -15.17 -42.54
C ILE A 310 -56.50 -14.00 -42.90
#